data_4f2eddd385686877a80e7e433f4e818b
#
_entry.id   4f2eddd385686877a80e7e433f4e818b
#
_cell.length_a   1.000
_cell.length_b   1.000
_cell.length_c   1.000
_cell.angle_alpha   90.00
_cell.angle_beta   90.00
_cell.angle_gamma   90.00
#
_symmetry.space_group_name_H-M   'P 1'
#
loop_
_entity.id
_entity.type
_entity.pdbx_description
1 polymer ?
#
loop_
_entity_poly.entity_id
_entity_poly.type
_entity_poly.pdbx_seq_one_letter_code
_entity_poly.pdbx_strand_id
1 'polypeptide(L)'
;MAIEDCMPRKAWHFPFLAEPGEVPALRRSMRMHLTRWGLPDLIDAALICVSELVTNVIVHVGAGTPTTMAVSMNGTYLRIEIHDPDRRALPTLLGATATSESGRGLTLVTAVTDRWGVMPTDAGKTTWCEIATALRRDDAHLDGPQVDRAEALLTLYGRSASHGGTSPQLGRAIAEEAAIALIADLLHWFRAHGQDPDTALDRAQLHFEAEVGVVR
;
A
#
# COMPACT_ATOMS: atom_id res chain seq x y z
N MET A 1 -16.27 -17.19 -8.92
CA MET A 1 -16.71 -16.51 -7.69
C MET A 1 -15.72 -15.38 -7.50
N ALA A 2 -16.11 -14.15 -7.80
CA ALA A 2 -15.23 -13.02 -7.48
C ALA A 2 -15.08 -13.02 -5.94
N ILE A 3 -13.86 -13.11 -5.45
CA ILE A 3 -13.58 -12.97 -4.02
C ILE A 3 -13.75 -11.49 -3.72
N GLU A 4 -14.98 -11.07 -3.38
CA GLU A 4 -15.23 -9.74 -2.85
C GLU A 4 -14.49 -9.65 -1.53
N ASP A 5 -13.82 -8.53 -1.24
CA ASP A 5 -13.00 -8.29 -0.03
C ASP A 5 -11.69 -9.12 0.06
N CYS A 6 -10.97 -9.30 -1.04
CA CYS A 6 -9.77 -10.13 -1.05
C CYS A 6 -8.54 -9.51 -0.36
N MET A 7 -8.45 -8.17 -0.22
CA MET A 7 -7.32 -7.46 0.37
C MET A 7 -7.75 -6.37 1.36
N PRO A 8 -8.19 -6.71 2.60
CA PRO A 8 -8.60 -5.69 3.57
C PRO A 8 -7.40 -4.81 3.97
N ARG A 9 -7.44 -3.55 3.59
CA ARG A 9 -6.43 -2.54 3.93
C ARG A 9 -6.86 -1.76 5.15
N LYS A 10 -6.63 -2.34 6.34
CA LYS A 10 -6.99 -1.68 7.61
C LYS A 10 -6.16 -0.43 7.79
N ALA A 11 -6.83 0.69 8.08
CA ALA A 11 -6.17 1.93 8.48
C ALA A 11 -5.26 1.70 9.71
N TRP A 12 -4.13 2.38 9.72
CA TRP A 12 -3.18 2.32 10.83
C TRP A 12 -2.67 3.72 11.18
N HIS A 13 -2.24 3.86 12.45
CA HIS A 13 -1.76 5.11 13.01
C HIS A 13 -0.41 4.87 13.66
N PHE A 14 0.50 5.81 13.48
CA PHE A 14 1.85 5.74 14.04
C PHE A 14 2.17 7.05 14.76
N PRO A 15 2.08 7.09 16.10
CA PRO A 15 2.51 8.24 16.88
C PRO A 15 4.04 8.31 16.95
N PHE A 16 4.62 9.50 16.81
CA PHE A 16 6.06 9.73 16.83
C PHE A 16 6.37 11.17 17.26
N LEU A 17 7.63 11.45 17.56
CA LEU A 17 8.13 12.81 17.71
C LEU A 17 8.69 13.29 16.36
N ALA A 18 8.30 14.48 15.92
CA ALA A 18 8.73 15.02 14.62
C ALA A 18 10.23 15.39 14.67
N GLU A 19 11.09 14.39 14.45
CA GLU A 19 12.55 14.53 14.44
C GLU A 19 13.13 13.98 13.14
N PRO A 20 14.25 14.54 12.63
CA PRO A 20 14.87 14.04 11.41
C PRO A 20 15.25 12.54 11.48
N GLY A 21 15.60 12.05 12.67
CA GLY A 21 15.95 10.64 12.91
C GLY A 21 14.79 9.67 12.76
N GLU A 22 13.54 10.13 12.89
CA GLU A 22 12.34 9.32 12.75
C GLU A 22 11.92 9.07 11.29
N VAL A 23 12.28 9.98 10.38
CA VAL A 23 11.88 9.89 8.96
C VAL A 23 12.27 8.56 8.31
N PRO A 24 13.49 8.01 8.51
CA PRO A 24 13.84 6.70 7.95
C PRO A 24 12.97 5.55 8.48
N ALA A 25 12.55 5.60 9.76
CA ALA A 25 11.69 4.58 10.35
C ALA A 25 10.28 4.64 9.76
N LEU A 26 9.70 5.85 9.62
CA LEU A 26 8.41 6.09 8.98
C LEU A 26 8.41 5.59 7.52
N ARG A 27 9.47 5.88 6.76
CA ARG A 27 9.64 5.40 5.38
C ARG A 27 9.68 3.87 5.30
N ARG A 28 10.40 3.19 6.20
CA ARG A 28 10.42 1.72 6.25
C ARG A 28 9.04 1.14 6.56
N SER A 29 8.36 1.73 7.54
CA SER A 29 7.01 1.32 7.91
C SER A 29 6.03 1.47 6.74
N MET A 30 6.05 2.63 6.05
CA MET A 30 5.22 2.87 4.87
C MET A 30 5.49 1.84 3.77
N ARG A 31 6.75 1.59 3.42
CA ARG A 31 7.13 0.58 2.43
C ARG A 31 6.56 -0.79 2.77
N MET A 32 6.77 -1.26 4.01
CA MET A 32 6.29 -2.54 4.49
C MET A 32 4.75 -2.66 4.37
N HIS A 33 4.02 -1.62 4.78
CA HIS A 33 2.56 -1.62 4.71
C HIS A 33 2.04 -1.61 3.28
N LEU A 34 2.61 -0.79 2.39
CA LEU A 34 2.20 -0.74 1.00
C LEU A 34 2.50 -2.06 0.26
N THR A 35 3.65 -2.68 0.52
CA THR A 35 3.95 -4.02 0.00
C THR A 35 2.90 -5.02 0.46
N ARG A 36 2.57 -5.03 1.76
CA ARG A 36 1.54 -5.91 2.32
C ARG A 36 0.13 -5.61 1.79
N TRP A 37 -0.14 -4.36 1.41
CA TRP A 37 -1.41 -3.95 0.82
C TRP A 37 -1.49 -4.22 -0.69
N GLY A 38 -0.43 -4.78 -1.30
CA GLY A 38 -0.36 -5.05 -2.73
C GLY A 38 -0.31 -3.77 -3.57
N LEU A 39 0.30 -2.70 -3.05
CA LEU A 39 0.43 -1.39 -3.70
C LEU A 39 1.91 -0.99 -3.87
N PRO A 40 2.77 -1.85 -4.44
CA PRO A 40 4.21 -1.56 -4.56
C PRO A 40 4.50 -0.33 -5.42
N ASP A 41 3.69 -0.07 -6.45
CA ASP A 41 3.88 1.04 -7.40
C ASP A 41 3.69 2.41 -6.76
N LEU A 42 3.01 2.49 -5.60
CA LEU A 42 2.82 3.73 -4.86
C LEU A 42 3.93 4.04 -3.86
N ILE A 43 4.87 3.11 -3.65
CA ILE A 43 5.89 3.24 -2.60
C ILE A 43 6.68 4.52 -2.75
N ASP A 44 7.23 4.80 -3.92
CA ASP A 44 8.11 5.95 -4.10
C ASP A 44 7.37 7.28 -3.90
N ALA A 45 6.17 7.43 -4.44
CA ALA A 45 5.32 8.60 -4.23
C ALA A 45 4.96 8.77 -2.74
N ALA A 46 4.55 7.70 -2.07
CA ALA A 46 4.22 7.72 -0.65
C ALA A 46 5.43 8.08 0.23
N LEU A 47 6.64 7.59 -0.09
CA LEU A 47 7.86 7.91 0.63
C LEU A 47 8.26 9.38 0.48
N ILE A 48 8.02 9.98 -0.69
CA ILE A 48 8.19 11.43 -0.89
C ILE A 48 7.19 12.17 0.02
N CYS A 49 5.91 11.84 -0.04
CA CYS A 49 4.88 12.47 0.79
C CYS A 49 5.21 12.39 2.28
N VAL A 50 5.55 11.21 2.80
CA VAL A 50 5.94 11.06 4.21
C VAL A 50 7.13 11.95 4.57
N SER A 51 8.17 11.97 3.73
CA SER A 51 9.35 12.78 4.01
C SER A 51 9.03 14.27 4.05
N GLU A 52 8.31 14.77 3.06
CA GLU A 52 8.01 16.20 2.93
C GLU A 52 7.00 16.67 4.01
N LEU A 53 5.94 15.89 4.25
CA LEU A 53 4.94 16.24 5.25
C LEU A 53 5.52 16.24 6.68
N VAL A 54 6.39 15.27 7.02
CA VAL A 54 7.06 15.23 8.32
C VAL A 54 8.10 16.34 8.44
N THR A 55 8.87 16.60 7.39
CA THR A 55 9.83 17.72 7.37
C THR A 55 9.13 19.06 7.56
N ASN A 56 7.93 19.23 6.98
CA ASN A 56 7.12 20.44 7.21
C ASN A 56 6.77 20.64 8.69
N VAL A 57 6.44 19.57 9.43
CA VAL A 57 6.23 19.69 10.89
C VAL A 57 7.53 20.08 11.59
N ILE A 58 8.65 19.41 11.29
CA ILE A 58 9.95 19.68 11.90
C ILE A 58 10.36 21.15 11.71
N VAL A 59 10.21 21.67 10.50
CA VAL A 59 10.66 23.03 10.13
C VAL A 59 9.71 24.13 10.63
N HIS A 60 8.40 23.90 10.54
CA HIS A 60 7.40 24.97 10.77
C HIS A 60 6.74 24.91 12.15
N VAL A 61 6.67 23.75 12.77
CA VAL A 61 6.11 23.58 14.11
C VAL A 61 7.23 23.44 15.15
N GLY A 62 8.26 22.66 14.80
CA GLY A 62 9.44 22.46 15.63
C GLY A 62 9.80 20.99 15.80
N ALA A 63 11.10 20.72 15.92
CA ALA A 63 11.60 19.39 16.23
C ALA A 63 11.09 18.93 17.62
N GLY A 64 10.86 17.62 17.76
CA GLY A 64 10.31 17.03 18.99
C GLY A 64 8.80 17.20 19.15
N THR A 65 8.09 17.76 18.16
CA THR A 65 6.63 17.93 18.23
C THR A 65 5.93 16.56 18.23
N PRO A 66 5.03 16.26 19.20
CA PRO A 66 4.20 15.08 19.17
C PRO A 66 3.30 15.09 17.93
N THR A 67 3.46 14.09 17.09
CA THR A 67 2.84 14.02 15.77
C THR A 67 2.30 12.60 15.54
N THR A 68 1.26 12.46 14.75
CA THR A 68 0.73 11.14 14.36
C THR A 68 0.64 11.06 12.85
N MET A 69 1.21 10.02 12.27
CA MET A 69 0.97 9.63 10.88
C MET A 69 -0.18 8.63 10.84
N ALA A 70 -1.19 8.91 10.02
CA ALA A 70 -2.28 7.98 9.73
C ALA A 70 -2.27 7.62 8.25
N VAL A 71 -2.54 6.35 7.95
CA VAL A 71 -2.60 5.83 6.58
C VAL A 71 -3.85 4.98 6.42
N SER A 72 -4.62 5.26 5.39
CA SER A 72 -5.89 4.61 5.12
C SER A 72 -6.19 4.57 3.62
N MET A 73 -7.22 3.83 3.24
CA MET A 73 -7.85 3.97 1.94
C MET A 73 -9.02 4.95 2.05
N ASN A 74 -9.13 5.85 1.08
CA ASN A 74 -10.31 6.70 0.87
C ASN A 74 -10.91 6.36 -0.50
N GLY A 75 -11.83 5.40 -0.53
CA GLY A 75 -12.22 4.73 -1.77
C GLY A 75 -10.97 4.10 -2.43
N THR A 76 -10.74 4.41 -3.69
CA THR A 76 -9.58 3.90 -4.45
C THR A 76 -8.32 4.78 -4.33
N TYR A 77 -8.24 5.65 -3.33
CA TYR A 77 -7.08 6.49 -3.07
C TYR A 77 -6.36 6.04 -1.80
N LEU A 78 -5.04 5.94 -1.88
CA LEU A 78 -4.20 5.87 -0.70
C LEU A 78 -4.19 7.26 -0.04
N ARG A 79 -4.62 7.35 1.21
CA ARG A 79 -4.63 8.57 2.00
C ARG A 79 -3.58 8.53 3.09
N ILE A 80 -2.72 9.54 3.12
CA ILE A 80 -1.68 9.76 4.12
C ILE A 80 -2.00 11.06 4.84
N GLU A 81 -2.01 11.03 6.16
CA GLU A 81 -2.32 12.16 7.02
C GLU A 81 -1.23 12.35 8.07
N ILE A 82 -0.84 13.60 8.30
CA ILE A 82 0.05 14.00 9.38
C ILE A 82 -0.72 14.95 10.27
N HIS A 83 -0.94 14.53 11.51
CA HIS A 83 -1.65 15.29 12.54
C HIS A 83 -0.62 15.95 13.47
N ASP A 84 -0.60 17.26 13.56
CA ASP A 84 0.26 18.03 14.44
C ASP A 84 -0.55 19.03 15.30
N PRO A 85 -0.05 19.43 16.49
CA PRO A 85 -0.79 20.28 17.43
C PRO A 85 -0.80 21.76 17.07
N ASP A 86 -0.16 22.17 15.97
CA ASP A 86 -0.07 23.58 15.63
C ASP A 86 -1.33 24.09 14.96
N ARG A 87 -1.96 25.09 15.59
CA ARG A 87 -3.18 25.76 15.10
C ARG A 87 -2.89 27.00 14.23
N ARG A 88 -1.64 27.46 14.15
CA ARG A 88 -1.30 28.77 13.60
C ARG A 88 -0.91 28.77 12.14
N ALA A 89 -0.38 27.69 11.64
CA ALA A 89 0.18 27.60 10.30
C ALA A 89 -0.74 26.78 9.38
N LEU A 90 -1.63 27.47 8.69
CA LEU A 90 -2.12 26.95 7.42
C LEU A 90 -0.99 27.12 6.40
N PRO A 91 -0.52 26.06 5.73
CA PRO A 91 0.40 26.20 4.60
C PRO A 91 -0.30 27.05 3.55
N THR A 92 0.12 28.30 3.45
CA THR A 92 -0.41 29.20 2.43
C THR A 92 0.33 28.90 1.14
N LEU A 93 -0.37 28.40 0.13
CA LEU A 93 0.09 28.37 -1.27
C LEU A 93 0.28 29.76 -1.88
N LEU A 94 0.26 30.81 -1.06
CA LEU A 94 0.45 32.17 -1.53
C LEU A 94 1.92 32.41 -1.88
N GLY A 95 2.23 32.22 -3.18
CA GLY A 95 3.36 32.89 -3.81
C GLY A 95 4.73 32.49 -3.26
N ALA A 96 5.01 31.19 -3.08
CA ALA A 96 6.38 30.74 -2.91
C ALA A 96 7.14 31.10 -4.19
N THR A 97 7.82 32.26 -4.17
CA THR A 97 8.91 32.48 -5.12
C THR A 97 9.86 31.30 -5.01
N ALA A 98 10.32 30.77 -6.13
CA ALA A 98 11.12 29.55 -6.29
C ALA A 98 12.46 29.51 -5.48
N THR A 99 12.65 30.41 -4.57
CA THR A 99 13.88 30.64 -3.76
C THR A 99 13.77 30.22 -2.29
N SER A 100 12.58 29.89 -1.76
CA SER A 100 12.46 29.39 -0.38
C SER A 100 12.47 27.87 -0.36
N GLU A 101 13.34 27.26 0.44
CA GLU A 101 13.42 25.80 0.64
C GLU A 101 12.06 25.22 1.13
N SER A 102 11.29 26.00 1.88
CA SER A 102 9.95 25.66 2.35
C SER A 102 8.89 25.49 1.24
N GLY A 103 9.09 26.08 0.05
CA GLY A 103 8.18 25.91 -1.10
C GLY A 103 8.41 24.64 -1.91
N ARG A 104 9.60 24.04 -1.83
CA ARG A 104 9.97 22.87 -2.64
C ARG A 104 9.27 21.59 -2.18
N GLY A 105 9.09 21.40 -0.88
CA GLY A 105 8.48 20.18 -0.33
C GLY A 105 7.03 20.00 -0.76
N LEU A 106 6.20 21.04 -0.67
CA LEU A 106 4.81 20.99 -1.12
C LEU A 106 4.70 20.90 -2.66
N THR A 107 5.67 21.46 -3.39
CA THR A 107 5.75 21.28 -4.85
C THR A 107 5.98 19.78 -5.20
N LEU A 108 6.84 19.07 -4.47
CA LEU A 108 7.05 17.64 -4.65
C LEU A 108 5.79 16.85 -4.30
N VAL A 109 5.13 17.16 -3.18
CA VAL A 109 3.86 16.53 -2.82
C VAL A 109 2.82 16.75 -3.93
N THR A 110 2.68 17.99 -4.44
CA THR A 110 1.76 18.29 -5.54
C THR A 110 2.08 17.51 -6.81
N ALA A 111 3.36 17.26 -7.08
CA ALA A 111 3.78 16.56 -8.29
C ALA A 111 3.50 15.03 -8.26
N VAL A 112 3.42 14.43 -7.05
CA VAL A 112 3.29 12.98 -6.87
C VAL A 112 1.94 12.55 -6.29
N THR A 113 1.02 13.50 -6.07
CA THR A 113 -0.31 13.22 -5.52
C THR A 113 -1.40 13.78 -6.42
N ASP A 114 -2.57 13.18 -6.39
CA ASP A 114 -3.74 13.67 -7.11
C ASP A 114 -4.36 14.87 -6.41
N ARG A 115 -4.31 14.88 -5.10
CA ARG A 115 -4.82 15.98 -4.27
C ARG A 115 -4.18 15.95 -2.89
N TRP A 116 -4.07 17.10 -2.29
CA TRP A 116 -3.63 17.28 -0.92
C TRP A 116 -4.27 18.51 -0.30
N GLY A 117 -4.21 18.64 1.00
CA GLY A 117 -4.77 19.78 1.71
C GLY A 117 -4.40 19.81 3.17
N VAL A 118 -4.90 20.84 3.84
CA VAL A 118 -4.77 21.03 5.28
C VAL A 118 -6.14 21.25 5.88
N MET A 119 -6.43 20.54 6.93
CA MET A 119 -7.67 20.66 7.67
C MET A 119 -7.38 21.05 9.12
N PRO A 120 -7.88 22.22 9.59
CA PRO A 120 -7.84 22.55 10.99
C PRO A 120 -8.68 21.59 11.82
N THR A 121 -8.20 21.26 13.02
CA THR A 121 -8.91 20.43 13.99
C THR A 121 -8.92 21.13 15.36
N ASP A 122 -9.75 20.65 16.29
CA ASP A 122 -9.76 21.18 17.67
C ASP A 122 -8.43 20.96 18.40
N ALA A 123 -7.66 19.95 18.01
CA ALA A 123 -6.37 19.58 18.60
C ALA A 123 -5.14 20.15 17.88
N GLY A 124 -5.33 20.77 16.69
CA GLY A 124 -4.21 21.25 15.87
C GLY A 124 -4.60 21.33 14.39
N LYS A 125 -3.84 20.69 13.53
CA LYS A 125 -4.17 20.55 12.10
C LYS A 125 -3.81 19.16 11.58
N THR A 126 -4.45 18.78 10.49
CA THR A 126 -4.14 17.59 9.70
C THR A 126 -3.70 18.02 8.31
N THR A 127 -2.47 17.74 7.95
CA THR A 127 -2.01 17.84 6.57
C THR A 127 -2.15 16.48 5.92
N TRP A 128 -2.85 16.39 4.79
CA TRP A 128 -3.16 15.14 4.12
C TRP A 128 -2.84 15.18 2.64
N CYS A 129 -2.59 14.03 2.07
CA CYS A 129 -2.50 13.83 0.63
C CYS A 129 -3.15 12.52 0.22
N GLU A 130 -3.57 12.45 -1.04
CA GLU A 130 -4.18 11.28 -1.66
C GLU A 130 -3.52 10.96 -2.98
N ILE A 131 -3.22 9.67 -3.18
CA ILE A 131 -2.59 9.12 -4.37
C ILE A 131 -3.57 8.09 -4.95
N ALA A 132 -3.97 8.27 -6.21
CA ALA A 132 -4.84 7.32 -6.89
C ALA A 132 -4.16 5.95 -6.99
N THR A 133 -4.94 4.90 -6.78
CA THR A 133 -4.49 3.53 -7.01
C THR A 133 -5.10 3.01 -8.31
N ALA A 134 -4.55 1.92 -8.84
CA ALA A 134 -5.17 1.20 -9.96
C ALA A 134 -6.29 0.24 -9.51
N LEU A 135 -6.71 0.31 -8.24
CA LEU A 135 -7.76 -0.53 -7.69
C LEU A 135 -9.14 -0.12 -8.21
N ARG A 136 -10.00 -1.10 -8.44
CA ARG A 136 -11.44 -0.86 -8.75
C ARG A 136 -12.24 -0.54 -7.49
N ARG A 137 -11.80 -1.09 -6.34
CA ARG A 137 -12.38 -0.91 -5.00
C ARG A 137 -11.23 -0.91 -3.98
N ASP A 138 -11.45 -0.34 -2.81
CA ASP A 138 -10.45 -0.25 -1.73
C ASP A 138 -10.00 -1.61 -1.17
N ASP A 139 -10.82 -2.63 -1.31
CA ASP A 139 -10.60 -4.02 -0.88
C ASP A 139 -10.19 -4.97 -2.03
N ALA A 140 -10.16 -4.50 -3.29
CA ALA A 140 -9.75 -5.29 -4.44
C ALA A 140 -8.23 -5.49 -4.50
N HIS A 141 -7.79 -6.52 -5.21
CA HIS A 141 -6.39 -6.66 -5.63
C HIS A 141 -6.16 -5.95 -6.98
N LEU A 142 -4.89 -5.77 -7.34
CA LEU A 142 -4.53 -5.30 -8.67
C LEU A 142 -4.82 -6.38 -9.70
N ASP A 143 -5.53 -6.02 -10.76
CA ASP A 143 -5.82 -6.92 -11.88
C ASP A 143 -4.56 -7.18 -12.70
N GLY A 144 -4.47 -8.37 -13.28
CA GLY A 144 -3.39 -8.71 -14.19
C GLY A 144 -3.64 -10.05 -14.86
N PRO A 145 -3.13 -10.27 -16.09
CA PRO A 145 -3.44 -11.49 -16.84
C PRO A 145 -2.97 -12.78 -16.15
N GLN A 146 -1.98 -12.71 -15.29
CA GLN A 146 -1.52 -13.84 -14.47
C GLN A 146 -2.49 -14.13 -13.33
N VAL A 147 -2.96 -13.05 -12.66
CA VAL A 147 -3.95 -13.16 -11.56
C VAL A 147 -5.27 -13.68 -12.11
N ASP A 148 -5.75 -13.13 -13.23
CA ASP A 148 -7.00 -13.56 -13.87
C ASP A 148 -6.96 -15.07 -14.26
N ARG A 149 -5.82 -15.55 -14.79
CA ARG A 149 -5.63 -16.98 -15.10
C ARG A 149 -5.63 -17.83 -13.83
N ALA A 150 -4.95 -17.37 -12.78
CA ALA A 150 -4.93 -18.08 -11.49
C ALA A 150 -6.32 -18.16 -10.88
N GLU A 151 -7.10 -17.08 -10.90
CA GLU A 151 -8.48 -17.06 -10.39
C GLU A 151 -9.41 -18.00 -11.18
N ALA A 152 -9.25 -18.03 -12.51
CA ALA A 152 -10.00 -18.97 -13.34
C ALA A 152 -9.70 -20.45 -12.96
N LEU A 153 -8.42 -20.78 -12.74
CA LEU A 153 -8.01 -22.12 -12.30
C LEU A 153 -8.52 -22.43 -10.88
N LEU A 154 -8.38 -21.51 -9.95
CA LEU A 154 -8.88 -21.66 -8.58
C LEU A 154 -10.42 -21.83 -8.55
N THR A 155 -11.13 -21.13 -9.42
CA THR A 155 -12.59 -21.29 -9.57
C THR A 155 -12.94 -22.70 -10.03
N LEU A 156 -12.21 -23.27 -10.97
CA LEU A 156 -12.39 -24.66 -11.41
C LEU A 156 -12.02 -25.66 -10.30
N TYR A 157 -10.92 -25.41 -9.60
CA TYR A 157 -10.41 -26.28 -8.55
C TYR A 157 -11.29 -26.22 -7.28
N GLY A 158 -11.74 -25.03 -6.88
CA GLY A 158 -12.56 -24.80 -5.68
C GLY A 158 -14.06 -25.15 -5.83
N ARG A 159 -14.55 -25.52 -7.01
CA ARG A 159 -15.97 -25.93 -7.21
C ARG A 159 -16.38 -27.13 -6.36
N SER A 160 -15.44 -27.88 -5.84
CA SER A 160 -15.70 -28.99 -4.90
C SER A 160 -15.89 -28.56 -3.43
N ALA A 161 -15.62 -27.30 -3.07
CA ALA A 161 -15.61 -26.82 -1.68
C ALA A 161 -16.71 -25.80 -1.32
N SER A 162 -17.59 -25.43 -2.27
CA SER A 162 -18.55 -24.33 -2.05
C SER A 162 -19.86 -24.81 -1.44
N HIS A 163 -20.03 -24.62 -0.13
CA HIS A 163 -21.34 -24.57 0.51
C HIS A 163 -21.45 -23.27 1.32
N GLY A 164 -22.28 -22.35 0.83
CA GLY A 164 -23.06 -21.32 1.51
C GLY A 164 -22.40 -20.39 2.55
N GLY A 165 -22.46 -19.09 2.31
CA GLY A 165 -22.51 -18.07 3.38
C GLY A 165 -21.25 -17.90 4.24
N THR A 166 -20.06 -17.85 3.64
CA THR A 166 -18.79 -17.66 4.34
C THR A 166 -18.46 -16.20 4.57
N SER A 167 -17.93 -15.86 5.76
CA SER A 167 -17.38 -14.52 6.00
C SER A 167 -16.19 -14.24 5.04
N PRO A 168 -15.89 -12.96 4.68
CA PRO A 168 -14.79 -12.61 3.78
C PRO A 168 -13.43 -13.18 4.22
N GLN A 169 -13.18 -13.25 5.53
CA GLN A 169 -11.94 -13.81 6.09
C GLN A 169 -11.84 -15.33 5.85
N LEU A 170 -12.94 -16.05 6.00
CA LEU A 170 -12.98 -17.48 5.76
C LEU A 170 -12.90 -17.78 4.25
N GLY A 171 -13.54 -16.96 3.41
CA GLY A 171 -13.45 -17.06 1.95
C GLY A 171 -12.01 -16.94 1.45
N ARG A 172 -11.22 -16.02 2.02
CA ARG A 172 -9.80 -15.84 1.70
C ARG A 172 -8.94 -17.01 2.17
N ALA A 173 -9.16 -17.50 3.38
CA ALA A 173 -8.42 -18.66 3.88
C ALA A 173 -8.69 -19.92 3.02
N ILE A 174 -9.92 -20.11 2.58
CA ILE A 174 -10.30 -21.20 1.65
C ILE A 174 -9.61 -21.04 0.30
N ALA A 175 -9.54 -19.82 -0.25
CA ALA A 175 -8.86 -19.56 -1.52
C ALA A 175 -7.35 -19.77 -1.42
N GLU A 176 -6.72 -19.34 -0.32
CA GLU A 176 -5.30 -19.59 -0.04
C GLU A 176 -5.01 -21.08 0.05
N GLU A 177 -5.80 -21.84 0.80
CA GLU A 177 -5.67 -23.30 0.91
C GLU A 177 -5.87 -24.00 -0.45
N ALA A 178 -6.85 -23.56 -1.23
CA ALA A 178 -7.07 -24.09 -2.58
C ALA A 178 -5.87 -23.80 -3.52
N ALA A 179 -5.25 -22.62 -3.39
CA ALA A 179 -4.06 -22.28 -4.17
C ALA A 179 -2.86 -23.17 -3.77
N ILE A 180 -2.66 -23.38 -2.47
CA ILE A 180 -1.60 -24.29 -1.96
C ILE A 180 -1.85 -25.72 -2.44
N ALA A 181 -3.09 -26.20 -2.37
CA ALA A 181 -3.45 -27.54 -2.85
C ALA A 181 -3.21 -27.70 -4.35
N LEU A 182 -3.55 -26.69 -5.17
CA LEU A 182 -3.26 -26.69 -6.59
C LEU A 182 -1.75 -26.75 -6.88
N ILE A 183 -0.94 -26.00 -6.14
CA ILE A 183 0.53 -26.07 -6.25
C ILE A 183 1.02 -27.49 -5.92
N ALA A 184 0.51 -28.09 -4.84
CA ALA A 184 0.88 -29.46 -4.46
C ALA A 184 0.51 -30.48 -5.54
N ASP A 185 -0.67 -30.38 -6.14
CA ASP A 185 -1.09 -31.26 -7.24
C ASP A 185 -0.22 -31.10 -8.49
N LEU A 186 0.19 -29.86 -8.81
CA LEU A 186 1.15 -29.62 -9.90
C LEU A 186 2.52 -30.25 -9.61
N LEU A 187 3.01 -30.21 -8.38
CA LEU A 187 4.25 -30.87 -7.97
C LEU A 187 4.14 -32.40 -8.08
N HIS A 188 2.99 -32.98 -7.70
CA HIS A 188 2.70 -34.40 -7.91
C HIS A 188 2.67 -34.75 -9.39
N TRP A 189 2.10 -33.88 -10.24
CA TRP A 189 2.09 -34.07 -11.69
C TRP A 189 3.51 -34.09 -12.27
N PHE A 190 4.39 -33.17 -11.88
CA PHE A 190 5.81 -33.17 -12.30
C PHE A 190 6.49 -34.46 -11.92
N ARG A 191 6.32 -34.89 -10.66
CA ARG A 191 6.90 -36.15 -10.18
C ARG A 191 6.40 -37.38 -10.98
N ALA A 192 5.10 -37.42 -11.28
CA ALA A 192 4.52 -38.53 -12.07
C ALA A 192 5.07 -38.58 -13.50
N HIS A 193 5.56 -37.43 -14.03
CA HIS A 193 6.18 -37.34 -15.37
C HIS A 193 7.70 -37.39 -15.33
N GLY A 194 8.29 -37.85 -14.24
CA GLY A 194 9.74 -38.03 -14.10
C GLY A 194 10.54 -36.76 -13.97
N GLN A 195 9.86 -35.66 -13.62
CA GLN A 195 10.49 -34.37 -13.36
C GLN A 195 10.70 -34.18 -11.85
N ASP A 196 11.79 -33.52 -11.47
CA ASP A 196 12.04 -33.18 -10.08
C ASP A 196 11.17 -31.99 -9.63
N PRO A 197 10.29 -32.14 -8.61
CA PRO A 197 9.42 -31.09 -8.13
C PRO A 197 10.17 -29.86 -7.61
N ASP A 198 11.31 -30.04 -6.95
CA ASP A 198 12.09 -28.93 -6.38
C ASP A 198 12.68 -28.08 -7.51
N THR A 199 13.22 -28.70 -8.54
CA THR A 199 13.68 -27.98 -9.75
C THR A 199 12.53 -27.25 -10.45
N ALA A 200 11.33 -27.81 -10.49
CA ALA A 200 10.17 -27.16 -11.08
C ALA A 200 9.74 -25.93 -10.28
N LEU A 201 9.76 -26.02 -8.95
CA LEU A 201 9.44 -24.92 -8.04
C LEU A 201 10.45 -23.77 -8.15
N ASP A 202 11.75 -24.08 -8.15
CA ASP A 202 12.81 -23.08 -8.33
C ASP A 202 12.68 -22.34 -9.67
N ARG A 203 12.36 -23.05 -10.74
CA ARG A 203 12.12 -22.43 -12.05
C ARG A 203 10.88 -21.55 -12.05
N ALA A 204 9.79 -21.99 -11.41
CA ALA A 204 8.58 -21.18 -11.29
C ALA A 204 8.84 -19.89 -10.51
N GLN A 205 9.63 -19.95 -9.43
CA GLN A 205 10.04 -18.80 -8.66
C GLN A 205 10.89 -17.82 -9.49
N LEU A 206 11.88 -18.32 -10.24
CA LEU A 206 12.69 -17.51 -11.15
C LEU A 206 11.84 -16.80 -12.21
N HIS A 207 10.83 -17.48 -12.77
CA HIS A 207 9.89 -16.86 -13.71
C HIS A 207 9.09 -15.74 -13.04
N PHE A 208 8.57 -15.98 -11.86
CA PHE A 208 7.83 -14.97 -11.08
C PHE A 208 8.71 -13.75 -10.79
N GLU A 209 9.93 -13.95 -10.32
CA GLU A 209 10.88 -12.86 -10.01
C GLU A 209 11.26 -12.06 -11.27
N ALA A 210 11.43 -12.73 -12.42
CA ALA A 210 11.71 -12.07 -13.69
C ALA A 210 10.55 -11.19 -14.15
N GLU A 211 9.31 -11.65 -14.03
CA GLU A 211 8.12 -10.87 -14.37
C GLU A 211 7.95 -9.65 -13.45
N VAL A 212 8.15 -9.83 -12.16
CA VAL A 212 8.09 -8.71 -11.18
C VAL A 212 9.25 -7.73 -11.36
N GLY A 213 10.44 -8.21 -11.78
CA GLY A 213 11.62 -7.37 -12.00
C GLY A 213 11.57 -6.51 -13.27
N VAL A 214 10.76 -6.86 -14.25
CA VAL A 214 10.58 -6.12 -15.52
C VAL A 214 9.63 -4.91 -15.38
N VAL A 215 8.85 -4.86 -14.32
CA VAL A 215 7.87 -3.78 -14.02
C VAL A 215 8.52 -2.61 -13.23
N ARG A 216 9.86 -2.57 -13.15
CA ARG A 216 10.59 -1.46 -12.50
C ARG A 216 11.22 -0.50 -13.51
#